data_29714fd5319ed0e4f639b06573bba434
#
_entry.id   29714fd5319ed0e4f639b06573bba434
#
_cell.length_a   1.000
_cell.length_b   1.000
_cell.length_c   1.000
_cell.angle_alpha   90.00
_cell.angle_beta   90.00
_cell.angle_gamma   90.00
#
_symmetry.space_group_name_H-M   'P 1'
#
loop_
_entity.id
_entity.type
_entity.pdbx_description
1 polymer ?
#
loop_
_entity_poly.entity_id
_entity_poly.type
_entity_poly.pdbx_seq_one_letter_code
_entity_poly.pdbx_strand_id
1 'polypeptide(L)'
;MQGIRSITFEQFKNNPEEFIIKAAALINDEKATAIIQHITYNIVEEEYSTDIFTDPTIKGRLGINAMKVNRHLYDHIVFDSTNEKKFVTEMDISKDVKVYVKLPDGFYISTPVGRYNPDWAIAFCEGSIKHIYFVAETKGTMSSMQLRLIEESKIHCAMEHFKAISNGEVVYDVIDSYDSLLNLVRK
;
A
#
# COMPACT_ATOMS: atom_id res chain seq x y z
N MET A 1 -26.27 28.13 -2.17
CA MET A 1 -26.84 26.86 -1.65
C MET A 1 -27.60 26.19 -2.78
N GLN A 2 -27.05 25.14 -3.37
CA GLN A 2 -27.81 24.32 -4.32
C GLN A 2 -28.81 23.49 -3.49
N GLY A 3 -30.10 23.70 -3.74
CA GLY A 3 -31.17 23.00 -3.03
C GLY A 3 -31.10 21.51 -3.26
N ILE A 4 -31.32 20.72 -2.23
CA ILE A 4 -31.51 19.29 -2.28
C ILE A 4 -32.57 19.00 -3.37
N ARG A 5 -32.21 18.21 -4.37
CA ARG A 5 -33.14 17.84 -5.45
C ARG A 5 -34.32 17.05 -4.84
N SER A 6 -35.53 17.25 -5.36
CA SER A 6 -36.74 16.61 -4.84
C SER A 6 -36.62 15.08 -4.77
N ILE A 7 -35.93 14.46 -5.72
CA ILE A 7 -35.63 13.02 -5.74
C ILE A 7 -34.80 12.57 -4.51
N THR A 8 -33.83 13.36 -4.09
CA THR A 8 -32.99 13.06 -2.92
C THR A 8 -33.82 13.12 -1.65
N PHE A 9 -34.77 14.05 -1.57
CA PHE A 9 -35.64 14.19 -0.40
C PHE A 9 -36.66 13.03 -0.31
N GLU A 10 -37.18 12.56 -1.42
CA GLU A 10 -38.04 11.37 -1.43
C GLU A 10 -37.28 10.10 -1.06
N GLN A 11 -36.05 9.94 -1.52
CA GLN A 11 -35.17 8.82 -1.10
C GLN A 11 -34.90 8.85 0.40
N PHE A 12 -34.67 10.03 0.97
CA PHE A 12 -34.52 10.20 2.42
C PHE A 12 -35.76 9.77 3.18
N LYS A 13 -36.96 10.17 2.74
CA LYS A 13 -38.21 9.77 3.39
C LYS A 13 -38.44 8.27 3.36
N ASN A 14 -38.05 7.60 2.27
CA ASN A 14 -38.26 6.18 2.09
C ASN A 14 -37.31 5.32 2.95
N ASN A 15 -36.09 5.77 3.17
CA ASN A 15 -35.11 5.08 4.00
C ASN A 15 -34.14 6.09 4.67
N PRO A 16 -34.55 6.75 5.75
CA PRO A 16 -33.75 7.77 6.40
C PRO A 16 -32.47 7.20 7.03
N GLU A 17 -32.49 5.96 7.51
CA GLU A 17 -31.32 5.33 8.13
C GLU A 17 -30.20 5.09 7.10
N GLU A 18 -30.54 4.54 5.94
CA GLU A 18 -29.58 4.34 4.86
C GLU A 18 -29.00 5.66 4.36
N PHE A 19 -29.84 6.70 4.24
CA PHE A 19 -29.40 8.02 3.86
C PHE A 19 -28.41 8.60 4.87
N ILE A 20 -28.70 8.49 6.17
CA ILE A 20 -27.81 8.99 7.24
C ILE A 20 -26.48 8.26 7.21
N ILE A 21 -26.48 6.92 7.07
CA ILE A 21 -25.25 6.13 6.99
C ILE A 21 -24.40 6.57 5.78
N LYS A 22 -25.00 6.70 4.60
CA LYS A 22 -24.29 7.12 3.39
C LYS A 22 -23.78 8.57 3.48
N ALA A 23 -24.58 9.47 4.01
CA ALA A 23 -24.19 10.86 4.20
C ALA A 23 -23.05 11.00 5.23
N ALA A 24 -23.13 10.26 6.35
CA ALA A 24 -22.07 10.23 7.36
C ALA A 24 -20.75 9.68 6.79
N ALA A 25 -20.81 8.62 5.97
CA ALA A 25 -19.64 8.07 5.30
C ALA A 25 -19.00 9.13 4.39
N LEU A 26 -19.76 9.76 3.50
CA LEU A 26 -19.28 10.81 2.62
C LEU A 26 -18.64 11.99 3.37
N ILE A 27 -19.28 12.45 4.46
CA ILE A 27 -18.75 13.55 5.27
C ILE A 27 -17.43 13.13 5.95
N ASN A 28 -17.34 11.90 6.43
CA ASN A 28 -16.11 11.41 7.05
C ASN A 28 -14.97 11.25 6.02
N ASP A 29 -15.27 10.79 4.82
CA ASP A 29 -14.31 10.67 3.73
C ASP A 29 -13.78 12.04 3.29
N GLU A 30 -14.66 13.03 3.15
CA GLU A 30 -14.27 14.42 2.82
C GLU A 30 -13.44 15.06 3.95
N LYS A 31 -13.79 14.84 5.21
CA LYS A 31 -12.99 15.30 6.36
C LYS A 31 -11.61 14.65 6.36
N ALA A 32 -11.55 13.33 6.16
CA ALA A 32 -10.31 12.58 6.11
C ALA A 32 -9.41 13.11 4.98
N THR A 33 -9.95 13.32 3.79
CA THR A 33 -9.22 13.88 2.65
C THR A 33 -8.65 15.28 2.95
N ALA A 34 -9.44 16.15 3.58
CA ALA A 34 -8.99 17.48 3.97
C ALA A 34 -7.85 17.44 5.03
N ILE A 35 -7.92 16.49 5.97
CA ILE A 35 -6.87 16.29 6.98
C ILE A 35 -5.59 15.74 6.33
N ILE A 36 -5.72 14.79 5.43
CA ILE A 36 -4.61 14.10 4.76
C ILE A 36 -3.74 15.06 3.97
N GLN A 37 -4.33 16.09 3.31
CA GLN A 37 -3.57 17.10 2.58
C GLN A 37 -2.61 17.91 3.46
N HIS A 38 -2.81 17.89 4.78
CA HIS A 38 -2.00 18.62 5.76
C HIS A 38 -1.33 17.71 6.78
N ILE A 39 -1.33 16.38 6.53
CA ILE A 39 -0.76 15.42 7.47
C ILE A 39 0.76 15.55 7.51
N THR A 40 1.30 15.46 8.72
CA THR A 40 2.74 15.37 8.96
C THR A 40 3.00 14.19 9.89
N TYR A 41 4.09 13.48 9.66
CA TYR A 41 4.54 12.39 10.51
C TYR A 41 5.81 12.82 11.28
N ASN A 42 5.85 12.49 12.54
CA ASN A 42 7.03 12.69 13.38
C ASN A 42 7.64 11.32 13.67
N ILE A 43 8.97 11.29 13.73
CA ILE A 43 9.70 10.10 14.17
C ILE A 43 9.36 9.84 15.64
N VAL A 44 8.90 8.61 15.93
CA VAL A 44 8.76 8.10 17.29
C VAL A 44 9.86 7.06 17.51
N GLU A 45 10.33 6.94 18.77
CA GLU A 45 11.40 5.99 19.11
C GLU A 45 10.94 4.52 19.10
N GLU A 46 9.65 4.27 18.93
CA GLU A 46 9.09 2.92 18.85
C GLU A 46 9.31 2.34 17.45
N GLU A 47 10.06 1.25 17.38
CA GLU A 47 10.29 0.48 16.15
C GLU A 47 9.31 -0.70 16.06
N TYR A 48 8.99 -1.13 14.83
CA TYR A 48 8.27 -2.37 14.64
C TYR A 48 9.09 -3.55 15.14
N SER A 49 8.45 -4.43 15.94
CA SER A 49 9.11 -5.69 16.34
C SER A 49 9.39 -6.53 15.10
N THR A 50 10.60 -7.08 15.02
CA THR A 50 10.95 -8.07 13.98
C THR A 50 10.11 -9.34 14.04
N ASP A 51 9.38 -9.54 15.14
CA ASP A 51 8.48 -10.68 15.33
C ASP A 51 7.34 -10.72 14.31
N ILE A 52 6.98 -9.57 13.69
CA ILE A 52 5.99 -9.52 12.59
C ILE A 52 6.42 -10.38 11.40
N PHE A 53 7.72 -10.65 11.23
CA PHE A 53 8.27 -11.51 10.17
C PHE A 53 8.44 -12.97 10.61
N THR A 54 8.12 -13.31 11.84
CA THR A 54 8.34 -14.66 12.39
C THR A 54 7.10 -15.55 12.41
N ASP A 55 6.00 -15.15 11.74
CA ASP A 55 4.81 -16.00 11.63
C ASP A 55 5.16 -17.30 10.89
N PRO A 56 5.12 -18.47 11.58
CA PRO A 56 5.64 -19.73 11.06
C PRO A 56 4.76 -20.36 9.97
N THR A 57 3.62 -19.78 9.63
CA THR A 57 2.63 -20.44 8.77
C THR A 57 2.11 -19.53 7.64
N ILE A 58 2.91 -19.40 6.59
CA ILE A 58 2.39 -18.93 5.30
C ILE A 58 1.69 -20.12 4.61
N LYS A 59 0.36 -20.08 4.54
CA LYS A 59 -0.42 -21.13 3.88
C LYS A 59 -0.49 -20.87 2.38
N GLY A 60 0.29 -21.61 1.60
CA GLY A 60 0.28 -21.59 0.14
C GLY A 60 0.32 -22.98 -0.46
N ARG A 61 -0.08 -23.12 -1.74
CA ARG A 61 0.02 -24.34 -2.52
C ARG A 61 1.09 -24.15 -3.59
N LEU A 62 2.19 -24.93 -3.49
CA LEU A 62 3.27 -24.90 -4.49
C LEU A 62 2.71 -25.15 -5.89
N GLY A 63 3.15 -24.33 -6.85
CA GLY A 63 2.71 -24.41 -8.25
C GLY A 63 1.34 -23.78 -8.55
N ILE A 64 0.55 -23.39 -7.53
CA ILE A 64 -0.73 -22.71 -7.69
C ILE A 64 -0.59 -21.23 -7.30
N ASN A 65 -0.39 -20.95 -6.00
CA ASN A 65 -0.24 -19.61 -5.46
C ASN A 65 1.00 -19.43 -4.60
N ALA A 66 1.91 -20.39 -4.62
CA ALA A 66 3.21 -20.31 -3.96
C ALA A 66 4.32 -20.78 -4.89
N MET A 67 5.49 -20.17 -4.79
CA MET A 67 6.68 -20.57 -5.54
C MET A 67 7.93 -20.44 -4.68
N LYS A 68 8.95 -21.27 -5.02
CA LYS A 68 10.27 -21.13 -4.44
C LYS A 68 10.98 -19.92 -5.03
N VAL A 69 11.70 -19.21 -4.20
CA VAL A 69 12.43 -17.98 -4.55
C VAL A 69 13.81 -17.96 -3.92
N ASN A 70 14.70 -17.11 -4.43
CA ASN A 70 16.10 -17.06 -4.00
C ASN A 70 16.49 -15.75 -3.32
N ARG A 71 15.80 -14.64 -3.64
CA ARG A 71 16.09 -13.29 -3.13
C ARG A 71 15.06 -12.75 -2.16
N HIS A 72 14.03 -13.51 -1.91
CA HIS A 72 13.04 -13.19 -0.88
C HIS A 72 13.59 -13.51 0.52
N LEU A 73 13.08 -12.84 1.54
CA LEU A 73 13.46 -13.08 2.93
C LEU A 73 13.24 -14.54 3.36
N TYR A 74 12.25 -15.21 2.77
CA TYR A 74 11.94 -16.64 2.97
C TYR A 74 12.17 -17.43 1.70
N ASP A 75 12.37 -18.76 1.83
CA ASP A 75 12.59 -19.65 0.68
C ASP A 75 11.39 -19.78 -0.27
N HIS A 76 10.21 -19.40 0.19
CA HIS A 76 8.96 -19.46 -0.57
C HIS A 76 8.15 -18.19 -0.37
N ILE A 77 7.39 -17.85 -1.40
CA ILE A 77 6.46 -16.74 -1.36
C ILE A 77 5.07 -17.18 -1.81
N VAL A 78 4.05 -16.59 -1.21
CA VAL A 78 2.65 -16.71 -1.61
C VAL A 78 2.22 -15.43 -2.32
N PHE A 79 1.60 -15.58 -3.48
CA PHE A 79 1.08 -14.48 -4.28
C PHE A 79 -0.44 -14.64 -4.47
N ASP A 80 -1.14 -13.52 -4.51
CA ASP A 80 -2.60 -13.46 -4.57
C ASP A 80 -3.10 -13.15 -5.99
N SER A 81 -2.19 -12.74 -6.88
CA SER A 81 -2.52 -12.39 -8.26
C SER A 81 -1.43 -12.79 -9.26
N THR A 82 -1.82 -12.84 -10.54
CA THR A 82 -0.88 -13.07 -11.65
C THR A 82 0.14 -11.94 -11.80
N ASN A 83 -0.28 -10.71 -11.50
CA ASN A 83 0.60 -9.55 -11.54
C ASN A 83 1.68 -9.64 -10.47
N GLU A 84 1.30 -9.99 -9.23
CA GLU A 84 2.27 -10.25 -8.17
C GLU A 84 3.23 -11.37 -8.54
N LYS A 85 2.73 -12.48 -9.10
CA LYS A 85 3.58 -13.58 -9.56
C LYS A 85 4.62 -13.12 -10.57
N LYS A 86 4.21 -12.32 -11.56
CA LYS A 86 5.12 -11.76 -12.57
C LYS A 86 6.16 -10.86 -11.91
N PHE A 87 5.73 -9.94 -11.07
CA PHE A 87 6.58 -9.02 -10.35
C PHE A 87 7.63 -9.74 -9.49
N VAL A 88 7.21 -10.73 -8.71
CA VAL A 88 8.10 -11.58 -7.91
C VAL A 88 9.12 -12.30 -8.78
N THR A 89 8.69 -12.86 -9.90
CA THR A 89 9.60 -13.58 -10.81
C THR A 89 10.69 -12.66 -11.35
N GLU A 90 10.33 -11.43 -11.72
CA GLU A 90 11.26 -10.43 -12.23
C GLU A 90 12.23 -9.96 -11.15
N MET A 91 11.76 -9.71 -9.94
CA MET A 91 12.62 -9.36 -8.80
C MET A 91 13.61 -10.46 -8.43
N ASP A 92 13.16 -11.73 -8.44
CA ASP A 92 13.96 -12.86 -8.00
C ASP A 92 15.14 -13.17 -8.93
N ILE A 93 15.01 -12.88 -10.23
CA ILE A 93 16.07 -13.06 -11.22
C ILE A 93 16.95 -11.82 -11.43
N SER A 94 16.51 -10.67 -10.92
CA SER A 94 17.21 -9.41 -11.12
C SER A 94 18.57 -9.37 -10.41
N LYS A 95 19.59 -8.85 -11.09
CA LYS A 95 20.90 -8.59 -10.48
C LYS A 95 20.91 -7.34 -9.60
N ASP A 96 19.99 -6.42 -9.83
CA ASP A 96 19.89 -5.14 -9.12
C ASP A 96 19.23 -5.31 -7.76
N VAL A 97 18.35 -6.30 -7.59
CA VAL A 97 17.67 -6.60 -6.32
C VAL A 97 18.58 -7.45 -5.43
N LYS A 98 18.84 -6.99 -4.21
CA LYS A 98 19.59 -7.72 -3.20
C LYS A 98 18.70 -8.67 -2.42
N VAL A 99 17.62 -8.14 -1.87
CA VAL A 99 16.61 -8.89 -1.12
C VAL A 99 15.26 -8.16 -1.23
N TYR A 100 14.17 -8.91 -1.17
CA TYR A 100 12.83 -8.34 -1.08
C TYR A 100 11.96 -9.16 -0.11
N VAL A 101 10.88 -8.56 0.35
CA VAL A 101 9.89 -9.23 1.20
C VAL A 101 8.49 -8.71 0.90
N LYS A 102 7.50 -9.62 0.84
CA LYS A 102 6.09 -9.25 0.92
C LYS A 102 5.79 -8.90 2.37
N LEU A 103 5.34 -7.67 2.61
CA LEU A 103 5.10 -7.19 3.96
C LEU A 103 3.87 -7.89 4.56
N PRO A 104 3.95 -8.36 5.81
CA PRO A 104 2.82 -8.99 6.48
C PRO A 104 1.78 -7.95 6.93
N ASP A 105 0.54 -8.40 7.14
CA ASP A 105 -0.57 -7.56 7.64
C ASP A 105 -0.26 -6.87 8.98
N GLY A 106 0.70 -7.38 9.75
CA GLY A 106 1.20 -6.76 10.98
C GLY A 106 1.98 -5.47 10.75
N PHE A 107 2.51 -5.27 9.56
CA PHE A 107 3.17 -4.04 9.16
C PHE A 107 2.15 -3.07 8.56
N TYR A 108 1.81 -2.01 9.26
CA TYR A 108 0.84 -1.03 8.78
C TYR A 108 1.19 0.39 9.20
N ILE A 109 0.77 1.33 8.39
CA ILE A 109 0.83 2.77 8.67
C ILE A 109 -0.55 3.22 9.12
N SER A 110 -0.63 3.94 10.23
CA SER A 110 -1.88 4.55 10.69
C SER A 110 -2.19 5.78 9.85
N THR A 111 -3.38 5.82 9.27
CA THR A 111 -3.86 6.97 8.50
C THR A 111 -5.24 7.43 9.00
N PRO A 112 -5.66 8.67 8.71
CA PRO A 112 -6.99 9.15 9.07
C PRO A 112 -8.15 8.36 8.45
N VAL A 113 -7.88 7.60 7.38
CA VAL A 113 -8.86 6.74 6.68
C VAL A 113 -8.70 5.26 7.00
N GLY A 114 -7.96 4.92 8.06
CA GLY A 114 -7.73 3.56 8.52
C GLY A 114 -6.29 3.10 8.33
N ARG A 115 -6.04 1.83 8.65
CA ARG A 115 -4.74 1.21 8.48
C ARG A 115 -4.42 1.02 7.01
N TYR A 116 -3.16 1.19 6.67
CA TYR A 116 -2.63 0.97 5.35
C TYR A 116 -1.43 0.04 5.41
N ASN A 117 -1.46 -1.04 4.66
CA ASN A 117 -0.39 -2.03 4.57
C ASN A 117 0.26 -1.91 3.19
N PRO A 118 1.51 -1.43 3.08
CA PRO A 118 2.28 -1.54 1.85
C PRO A 118 2.55 -2.99 1.48
N ASP A 119 2.63 -3.31 0.19
CA ASP A 119 2.80 -4.68 -0.27
C ASP A 119 4.24 -5.20 -0.09
N TRP A 120 5.25 -4.37 -0.41
CA TRP A 120 6.62 -4.83 -0.60
C TRP A 120 7.65 -3.92 0.04
N ALA A 121 8.70 -4.53 0.63
CA ALA A 121 9.95 -3.86 0.90
C ALA A 121 11.06 -4.50 0.06
N ILE A 122 11.87 -3.67 -0.63
CA ILE A 122 12.85 -4.10 -1.60
C ILE A 122 14.16 -3.37 -1.33
N ALA A 123 15.24 -4.13 -1.15
CA ALA A 123 16.58 -3.59 -1.04
C ALA A 123 17.36 -3.88 -2.34
N PHE A 124 18.05 -2.88 -2.82
CA PHE A 124 18.85 -2.96 -4.04
C PHE A 124 20.33 -3.09 -3.75
N CYS A 125 21.10 -3.59 -4.72
CA CYS A 125 22.55 -3.69 -4.64
C CYS A 125 23.20 -2.31 -4.71
N GLU A 126 24.21 -2.07 -3.85
CA GLU A 126 25.01 -0.86 -3.91
C GLU A 126 25.72 -0.69 -5.25
N GLY A 127 25.77 0.53 -5.76
CA GLY A 127 26.56 0.91 -6.93
C GLY A 127 25.82 1.01 -8.25
N SER A 128 24.66 0.37 -8.40
CA SER A 128 23.83 0.49 -9.60
C SER A 128 22.60 1.37 -9.41
N ILE A 129 22.20 1.64 -8.15
CA ILE A 129 20.96 2.31 -7.81
C ILE A 129 21.18 3.22 -6.59
N LYS A 130 20.59 4.40 -6.66
CA LYS A 130 20.79 5.48 -5.69
C LYS A 130 20.12 5.23 -4.32
N HIS A 131 19.11 4.34 -4.27
CA HIS A 131 18.32 4.05 -3.08
C HIS A 131 18.46 2.59 -2.69
N ILE A 132 18.76 2.33 -1.43
CA ILE A 132 18.96 0.98 -0.90
C ILE A 132 17.61 0.30 -0.59
N TYR A 133 16.61 1.08 -0.20
CA TYR A 133 15.31 0.57 0.23
C TYR A 133 14.18 1.22 -0.55
N PHE A 134 13.28 0.40 -1.00
CA PHE A 134 12.07 0.83 -1.68
C PHE A 134 10.88 0.05 -1.13
N VAL A 135 9.84 0.75 -0.74
CA VAL A 135 8.55 0.18 -0.34
C VAL A 135 7.55 0.49 -1.43
N ALA A 136 6.94 -0.53 -1.98
CA ALA A 136 6.10 -0.42 -3.15
C ALA A 136 4.71 -1.00 -2.89
N GLU A 137 3.74 -0.43 -3.54
CA GLU A 137 2.37 -0.94 -3.66
C GLU A 137 2.13 -1.41 -5.08
N THR A 138 1.65 -2.64 -5.25
CA THR A 138 1.26 -3.15 -6.56
C THR A 138 -0.21 -2.89 -6.83
N LYS A 139 -0.51 -2.01 -7.79
CA LYS A 139 -1.90 -1.67 -8.10
C LYS A 139 -2.70 -2.85 -8.64
N GLY A 140 -3.79 -3.16 -7.94
CA GLY A 140 -4.90 -3.94 -8.45
C GLY A 140 -5.95 -3.07 -9.19
N THR A 141 -6.89 -3.71 -9.90
CA THR A 141 -8.02 -3.01 -10.52
C THR A 141 -9.05 -2.61 -9.47
N MET A 142 -9.28 -1.30 -9.30
CA MET A 142 -10.27 -0.78 -8.37
C MET A 142 -11.62 -0.57 -9.04
N SER A 143 -12.68 -1.05 -8.38
CA SER A 143 -14.03 -1.12 -8.95
C SER A 143 -14.90 0.13 -8.78
N SER A 144 -14.53 1.08 -7.91
CA SER A 144 -15.32 2.30 -7.70
C SER A 144 -14.47 3.55 -7.51
N MET A 145 -15.00 4.72 -7.89
CA MET A 145 -14.33 6.02 -7.72
C MET A 145 -14.08 6.34 -6.24
N GLN A 146 -14.99 5.97 -5.35
CA GLN A 146 -14.87 6.23 -3.92
C GLN A 146 -13.75 5.42 -3.27
N LEU A 147 -13.61 4.14 -3.63
CA LEU A 147 -12.50 3.30 -3.18
C LEU A 147 -11.15 3.85 -3.66
N ARG A 148 -11.09 4.42 -4.87
CA ARG A 148 -9.87 5.06 -5.38
C ARG A 148 -9.44 6.25 -4.55
N LEU A 149 -10.36 7.13 -4.16
CA LEU A 149 -10.04 8.31 -3.35
C LEU A 149 -9.48 7.94 -1.98
N ILE A 150 -10.08 6.93 -1.32
CA ILE A 150 -9.59 6.43 -0.03
C ILE A 150 -8.19 5.83 -0.20
N GLU A 151 -7.97 5.05 -1.24
CA GLU A 151 -6.67 4.42 -1.50
C GLU A 151 -5.59 5.44 -1.86
N GLU A 152 -5.91 6.41 -2.72
CA GLU A 152 -5.01 7.53 -3.03
C GLU A 152 -4.64 8.31 -1.77
N SER A 153 -5.59 8.50 -0.86
CA SER A 153 -5.35 9.13 0.44
C SER A 153 -4.40 8.32 1.33
N LYS A 154 -4.55 7.01 1.37
CA LYS A 154 -3.64 6.12 2.12
C LYS A 154 -2.23 6.11 1.52
N ILE A 155 -2.13 6.05 0.19
CA ILE A 155 -0.86 6.12 -0.53
C ILE A 155 -0.14 7.43 -0.23
N HIS A 156 -0.85 8.56 -0.27
CA HIS A 156 -0.27 9.85 0.09
C HIS A 156 0.25 9.87 1.54
N CYS A 157 -0.52 9.33 2.48
CA CYS A 157 -0.06 9.19 3.87
C CYS A 157 1.21 8.32 3.97
N ALA A 158 1.30 7.23 3.21
CA ALA A 158 2.47 6.38 3.19
C ALA A 158 3.71 7.12 2.65
N MET A 159 3.56 7.88 1.57
CA MET A 159 4.65 8.71 1.03
C MET A 159 5.19 9.69 2.06
N GLU A 160 4.32 10.43 2.74
CA GLU A 160 4.73 11.40 3.77
C GLU A 160 5.32 10.70 5.00
N HIS A 161 4.79 9.54 5.40
CA HIS A 161 5.31 8.75 6.49
C HIS A 161 6.76 8.29 6.22
N PHE A 162 7.00 7.60 5.09
CA PHE A 162 8.33 7.11 4.75
C PHE A 162 9.34 8.24 4.54
N LYS A 163 8.92 9.35 3.94
CA LYS A 163 9.75 10.55 3.81
C LYS A 163 10.18 11.10 5.18
N ALA A 164 9.27 11.13 6.14
CA ALA A 164 9.54 11.66 7.48
C ALA A 164 10.49 10.75 8.28
N ILE A 165 10.28 9.43 8.25
CA ILE A 165 11.04 8.48 9.09
C ILE A 165 12.40 8.10 8.53
N SER A 166 12.64 8.28 7.23
CA SER A 166 13.85 7.78 6.56
C SER A 166 14.85 8.85 6.15
N ASN A 167 14.56 10.10 6.38
CA ASN A 167 15.38 11.22 5.88
C ASN A 167 15.65 11.16 4.36
N GLY A 168 14.75 10.52 3.60
CA GLY A 168 14.88 10.33 2.16
C GLY A 168 15.67 9.09 1.71
N GLU A 169 16.11 8.24 2.64
CA GLU A 169 16.81 6.98 2.31
C GLU A 169 15.83 5.89 1.83
N VAL A 170 14.58 5.91 2.33
CA VAL A 170 13.52 5.01 1.87
C VAL A 170 12.61 5.75 0.91
N VAL A 171 12.44 5.21 -0.28
CA VAL A 171 11.50 5.72 -1.27
C VAL A 171 10.26 4.85 -1.25
N TYR A 172 9.10 5.48 -1.15
CA TYR A 172 7.80 4.82 -1.30
C TYR A 172 7.12 5.33 -2.57
N ASP A 173 6.64 4.42 -3.40
CA ASP A 173 5.84 4.75 -4.57
C ASP A 173 4.92 3.58 -4.95
N VAL A 174 3.95 3.88 -5.80
CA VAL A 174 3.02 2.91 -6.39
C VAL A 174 3.53 2.52 -7.76
N ILE A 175 3.65 1.22 -7.97
CA ILE A 175 4.17 0.64 -9.20
C ILE A 175 3.17 -0.33 -9.82
N ASP A 176 3.24 -0.51 -11.12
CA ASP A 176 2.43 -1.46 -11.88
C ASP A 176 3.27 -2.62 -12.45
N SER A 177 4.58 -2.45 -12.47
CA SER A 177 5.50 -3.42 -13.06
C SER A 177 6.91 -3.28 -12.49
N TYR A 178 7.73 -4.31 -12.70
CA TYR A 178 9.15 -4.27 -12.35
C TYR A 178 9.93 -3.21 -13.15
N ASP A 179 9.57 -3.00 -14.40
CA ASP A 179 10.19 -1.95 -15.22
C ASP A 179 9.91 -0.56 -14.68
N SER A 180 8.66 -0.30 -14.20
CA SER A 180 8.31 0.95 -13.52
C SER A 180 9.16 1.15 -12.27
N LEU A 181 9.33 0.11 -11.46
CA LEU A 181 10.19 0.11 -10.29
C LEU A 181 11.63 0.51 -10.64
N LEU A 182 12.25 -0.15 -11.64
CA LEU A 182 13.61 0.15 -12.07
C LEU A 182 13.77 1.59 -12.58
N ASN A 183 12.77 2.11 -13.27
CA ASN A 183 12.79 3.48 -13.76
C ASN A 183 12.75 4.51 -12.62
N LEU A 184 12.06 4.20 -11.51
CA LEU A 184 12.00 5.05 -10.33
C LEU A 184 13.33 5.04 -9.55
N VAL A 185 13.90 3.87 -9.32
CA VAL A 185 15.12 3.75 -8.51
C VAL A 185 16.40 4.14 -9.23
N ARG A 186 16.41 4.19 -10.57
CA ARG A 186 17.56 4.64 -11.39
C ARG A 186 17.63 6.16 -11.61
N LYS A 187 16.59 6.89 -11.24
CA LYS A 187 16.58 8.37 -11.25
C LYS A 187 17.28 8.95 -10.03
#